data_15e431937e26121fda2ae714fcb562fb
#
_entry.id   15e431937e26121fda2ae714fcb562fb
#
_cell.length_a   1.000
_cell.length_b   1.000
_cell.length_c   1.000
_cell.angle_alpha   90.00
_cell.angle_beta   90.00
_cell.angle_gamma   90.00
#
_symmetry.space_group_name_H-M   'P 1'
#
loop_
_entity.id
_entity.type
_entity.pdbx_description
1 polymer ?
#
loop_
_entity_poly.entity_id
_entity_poly.type
_entity_poly.pdbx_seq_one_letter_code
_entity_poly.pdbx_strand_id
1 'polypeptide(L)'
;MNVLDGSPGEVLSQGKTIYVYSTIENNVIIQKRKQQRLFPAIFPNNIDSLKSFYRLNIGKSERIAGRLSQLVVLNPIDDFRYSYYFWIDKKTSLPLKMVVMNQAKNIIEQASFTQINMIKDKNLDWFKPEVDPSKNYIFNDKIVGQGIVKKPFWTIKKIPPGYKEVDFITKRIPGLNILSHQLVF
;
A
#
# COMPACT_ATOMS: atom_id res chain seq x y z
N MET A 1 -9.21 0.23 10.04
CA MET A 1 -7.82 0.28 10.58
C MET A 1 -7.74 1.50 11.47
N ASN A 2 -7.48 1.30 12.74
CA ASN A 2 -7.35 2.39 13.71
C ASN A 2 -5.87 2.67 13.92
N VAL A 3 -5.53 3.95 14.04
CA VAL A 3 -4.18 4.38 14.37
C VAL A 3 -4.00 4.28 15.88
N LEU A 4 -3.03 3.49 16.34
CA LEU A 4 -2.80 3.24 17.77
C LEU A 4 -1.79 4.21 18.39
N ASP A 5 -0.91 4.80 17.56
CA ASP A 5 0.12 5.75 17.98
C ASP A 5 -0.03 7.05 17.17
N GLY A 6 0.19 8.19 17.84
CA GLY A 6 0.04 9.52 17.23
C GLY A 6 -1.38 10.06 17.31
N SER A 7 -1.74 10.91 16.34
CA SER A 7 -3.10 11.48 16.28
C SER A 7 -4.15 10.41 16.01
N PRO A 8 -5.19 10.30 16.86
CA PRO A 8 -6.22 9.30 16.67
C PRO A 8 -6.93 9.50 15.33
N GLY A 9 -7.07 8.42 14.59
CA GLY A 9 -7.71 8.42 13.27
C GLY A 9 -8.14 7.04 12.84
N GLU A 10 -9.10 6.99 11.96
CA GLU A 10 -9.60 5.76 11.38
C GLU A 10 -9.48 5.79 9.85
N VAL A 11 -9.06 4.67 9.27
CA VAL A 11 -8.98 4.50 7.83
C VAL A 11 -9.93 3.40 7.40
N LEU A 12 -10.93 3.77 6.62
CA LEU A 12 -11.89 2.85 6.02
C LEU A 12 -11.67 2.75 4.52
N SER A 13 -11.57 1.54 4.00
CA SER A 13 -11.45 1.29 2.56
C SER A 13 -12.70 0.59 2.04
N GLN A 14 -13.40 1.24 1.11
CA GLN A 14 -14.58 0.69 0.45
C GLN A 14 -14.36 0.68 -1.07
N GLY A 15 -14.06 -0.49 -1.62
CA GLY A 15 -13.78 -0.65 -3.05
C GLY A 15 -12.59 0.20 -3.50
N LYS A 16 -12.85 1.20 -4.34
CA LYS A 16 -11.83 2.13 -4.86
C LYS A 16 -11.69 3.42 -4.05
N THR A 17 -12.42 3.55 -2.95
CA THR A 17 -12.42 4.76 -2.12
C THR A 17 -11.81 4.46 -0.77
N ILE A 18 -11.01 5.38 -0.27
CA ILE A 18 -10.45 5.37 1.07
C ILE A 18 -10.98 6.61 1.79
N TYR A 19 -11.54 6.39 2.96
CA TYR A 19 -11.97 7.44 3.88
C TYR A 19 -10.98 7.50 5.03
N VAL A 20 -10.37 8.66 5.26
CA VAL A 20 -9.48 8.91 6.39
C VAL A 20 -10.20 9.86 7.33
N TYR A 21 -10.57 9.37 8.48
CA TYR A 21 -11.26 10.13 9.53
C TYR A 21 -10.24 10.67 10.51
N SER A 22 -10.16 11.99 10.68
CA SER A 22 -9.39 12.65 11.75
C SER A 22 -10.35 13.07 12.85
N THR A 23 -10.20 12.49 14.03
CA THR A 23 -11.03 12.83 15.19
C THR A 23 -10.64 14.15 15.84
N ILE A 24 -9.40 14.62 15.63
CA ILE A 24 -8.91 15.89 16.17
C ILE A 24 -9.42 17.06 15.33
N GLU A 25 -9.31 16.93 14.00
CA GLU A 25 -9.64 18.02 13.08
C GLU A 25 -11.09 17.98 12.62
N ASN A 26 -11.89 16.97 13.05
CA ASN A 26 -13.24 16.72 12.58
C ASN A 26 -13.37 16.75 11.04
N ASN A 27 -12.36 16.24 10.36
CA ASN A 27 -12.36 16.18 8.91
C ASN A 27 -12.35 14.74 8.40
N VAL A 28 -12.92 14.55 7.23
CA VAL A 28 -12.88 13.30 6.48
C VAL A 28 -12.22 13.59 5.14
N ILE A 29 -11.07 12.98 4.93
CA ILE A 29 -10.38 13.04 3.64
C ILE A 29 -10.82 11.85 2.81
N ILE A 30 -11.48 12.12 1.69
CA ILE A 30 -11.89 11.09 0.74
C ILE A 30 -10.81 11.01 -0.35
N GLN A 31 -10.22 9.84 -0.50
CA GLN A 31 -9.20 9.60 -1.51
C GLN A 31 -9.63 8.45 -2.43
N LYS A 32 -9.49 8.62 -3.74
CA LYS A 32 -9.56 7.49 -4.65
C LYS A 32 -8.33 6.63 -4.48
N ARG A 33 -8.52 5.34 -4.26
CA ARG A 33 -7.44 4.36 -4.15
C ARG A 33 -6.72 4.29 -5.51
N LYS A 34 -5.63 5.02 -5.63
CA LYS A 34 -4.71 4.83 -6.74
C LYS A 34 -4.02 3.49 -6.49
N GLN A 35 -4.04 2.61 -7.40
CA GLN A 35 -3.53 1.23 -7.49
C GLN A 35 -2.44 0.75 -6.49
N GLN A 36 -2.14 1.54 -5.45
CA GLN A 36 -1.22 1.14 -4.40
C GLN A 36 -1.79 -0.06 -3.65
N ARG A 37 -1.11 -1.18 -3.80
CA ARG A 37 -1.43 -2.40 -3.08
C ARG A 37 -0.62 -2.39 -1.79
N LEU A 38 -1.31 -2.34 -0.67
CA LEU A 38 -0.72 -2.37 0.65
C LEU A 38 -0.79 -3.79 1.20
N PHE A 39 0.19 -4.15 2.02
CA PHE A 39 0.16 -5.40 2.77
C PHE A 39 -1.17 -5.51 3.56
N PRO A 40 -1.84 -6.68 3.57
CA PRO A 40 -1.45 -7.95 2.94
C PRO A 40 -1.84 -8.12 1.46
N ALA A 41 -2.61 -7.22 0.85
CA ALA A 41 -3.13 -7.35 -0.51
C ALA A 41 -2.19 -6.77 -1.57
N ILE A 42 -0.92 -7.11 -1.53
CA ILE A 42 0.13 -6.49 -2.36
C ILE A 42 0.35 -7.17 -3.72
N PHE A 43 -0.13 -8.40 -3.89
CA PHE A 43 0.08 -9.14 -5.12
C PHE A 43 -0.70 -8.56 -6.30
N PRO A 44 -0.12 -8.52 -7.51
CA PRO A 44 -0.84 -8.14 -8.72
C PRO A 44 -1.92 -9.17 -9.05
N ASN A 45 -2.98 -8.74 -9.77
CA ASN A 45 -4.04 -9.66 -10.21
C ASN A 45 -3.50 -10.73 -11.14
N ASN A 46 -2.49 -10.38 -11.95
CA ASN A 46 -1.79 -11.33 -12.82
C ASN A 46 -0.41 -11.61 -12.23
N ILE A 47 -0.28 -12.73 -11.54
CA ILE A 47 0.98 -13.19 -10.94
C ILE A 47 1.98 -13.62 -12.02
N ASP A 48 1.53 -14.08 -13.17
CA ASP A 48 2.41 -14.51 -14.26
C ASP A 48 3.26 -13.37 -14.79
N SER A 49 2.78 -12.14 -14.71
CA SER A 49 3.58 -10.96 -15.07
C SER A 49 4.86 -10.82 -14.24
N LEU A 50 4.90 -11.38 -13.04
CA LEU A 50 6.08 -11.36 -12.18
C LEU A 50 7.21 -12.27 -12.69
N LYS A 51 6.89 -13.34 -13.41
CA LYS A 51 7.87 -14.31 -13.92
C LYS A 51 8.90 -13.68 -14.87
N SER A 52 8.51 -12.61 -15.57
CA SER A 52 9.41 -11.88 -16.47
C SER A 52 10.48 -11.06 -15.72
N PHE A 53 10.31 -10.81 -14.43
CA PHE A 53 11.15 -9.92 -13.66
C PHE A 53 11.68 -10.53 -12.37
N TYR A 54 11.13 -11.67 -11.94
CA TYR A 54 11.48 -12.33 -10.70
C TYR A 54 11.65 -13.84 -10.86
N ARG A 55 12.64 -14.39 -10.16
CA ARG A 55 12.75 -15.82 -9.87
C ARG A 55 12.07 -16.11 -8.55
N LEU A 56 11.15 -17.06 -8.55
CA LEU A 56 10.46 -17.51 -7.36
C LEU A 56 11.20 -18.67 -6.72
N ASN A 57 11.47 -18.57 -5.43
CA ASN A 57 12.07 -19.64 -4.62
C ASN A 57 11.20 -19.92 -3.41
N ILE A 58 11.08 -21.19 -3.03
CA ILE A 58 10.39 -21.64 -1.85
C ILE A 58 11.41 -21.90 -0.75
N GLY A 59 11.27 -21.21 0.38
CA GLY A 59 12.11 -21.39 1.55
C GLY A 59 11.49 -22.33 2.58
N LYS A 60 12.03 -22.31 3.80
CA LYS A 60 11.51 -23.12 4.92
C LYS A 60 10.18 -22.59 5.42
N SER A 61 9.42 -23.48 6.05
CA SER A 61 8.18 -23.08 6.74
C SER A 61 8.50 -22.57 8.14
N GLU A 62 7.84 -21.48 8.54
CA GLU A 62 8.02 -20.84 9.85
C GLU A 62 6.65 -20.50 10.46
N ARG A 63 6.61 -20.23 11.77
CA ARG A 63 5.39 -19.76 12.43
C ARG A 63 5.37 -18.23 12.47
N ILE A 64 4.32 -17.63 11.90
CA ILE A 64 4.04 -16.18 11.94
C ILE A 64 2.65 -15.99 12.55
N ALA A 65 2.52 -15.12 13.55
CA ALA A 65 1.26 -14.88 14.26
C ALA A 65 0.57 -16.20 14.72
N GLY A 66 1.37 -17.18 15.20
CA GLY A 66 0.87 -18.49 15.63
C GLY A 66 0.50 -19.46 14.51
N ARG A 67 0.64 -19.10 13.23
CA ARG A 67 0.21 -19.87 12.05
C ARG A 67 1.39 -20.39 11.25
N LEU A 68 1.29 -21.64 10.77
CA LEU A 68 2.33 -22.23 9.93
C LEU A 68 2.30 -21.59 8.54
N SER A 69 3.40 -20.93 8.19
CA SER A 69 3.52 -20.15 6.96
C SER A 69 4.68 -20.68 6.11
N GLN A 70 4.51 -20.64 4.80
CA GLN A 70 5.53 -20.97 3.82
C GLN A 70 6.28 -19.71 3.40
N LEU A 71 7.61 -19.72 3.52
CA LEU A 71 8.43 -18.66 2.94
C LEU A 71 8.43 -18.78 1.42
N VAL A 72 8.09 -17.69 0.75
CA VAL A 72 8.18 -17.51 -0.69
C VAL A 72 9.06 -16.29 -0.95
N VAL A 73 10.09 -16.46 -1.76
CA VAL A 73 11.06 -15.41 -2.07
C VAL A 73 10.97 -15.07 -3.55
N LEU A 74 10.79 -13.79 -3.84
CA LEU A 74 10.89 -13.22 -5.18
C LEU A 74 12.24 -12.51 -5.30
N ASN A 75 13.18 -13.11 -6.02
CA ASN A 75 14.46 -12.50 -6.34
C ASN A 75 14.38 -11.84 -7.71
N PRO A 76 14.72 -10.55 -7.84
CA PRO A 76 14.73 -9.90 -9.15
C PRO A 76 15.80 -10.55 -10.06
N ILE A 77 15.53 -10.52 -11.36
CA ILE A 77 16.49 -10.96 -12.39
C ILE A 77 17.35 -9.80 -12.92
N ASP A 78 17.10 -8.59 -12.45
CA ASP A 78 17.81 -7.36 -12.79
C ASP A 78 18.20 -6.56 -11.53
N ASP A 79 18.95 -5.47 -11.73
CA ASP A 79 19.46 -4.62 -10.65
C ASP A 79 18.55 -3.41 -10.35
N PHE A 80 17.36 -3.36 -10.89
CA PHE A 80 16.43 -2.21 -10.70
C PHE A 80 15.34 -2.46 -9.68
N ARG A 81 15.22 -3.72 -9.21
CA ARG A 81 14.12 -4.16 -8.36
C ARG A 81 14.63 -4.68 -7.02
N TYR A 82 13.76 -4.60 -6.02
CA TYR A 82 13.99 -5.15 -4.70
C TYR A 82 13.64 -6.64 -4.64
N SER A 83 14.25 -7.37 -3.71
CA SER A 83 13.84 -8.73 -3.35
C SER A 83 12.69 -8.67 -2.36
N TYR A 84 11.73 -9.59 -2.50
CA TYR A 84 10.58 -9.70 -1.62
C TYR A 84 10.56 -11.07 -0.96
N TYR A 85 10.33 -11.09 0.34
CA TYR A 85 10.18 -12.27 1.16
C TYR A 85 8.79 -12.26 1.76
N PHE A 86 7.99 -13.29 1.48
CA PHE A 86 6.62 -13.43 1.97
C PHE A 86 6.49 -14.69 2.78
N TRP A 87 5.93 -14.60 3.97
CA TRP A 87 5.47 -15.74 4.75
C TRP A 87 3.97 -15.89 4.56
N ILE A 88 3.59 -16.89 3.78
CA ILE A 88 2.22 -17.12 3.35
C ILE A 88 1.62 -18.24 4.19
N ASP A 89 0.50 -17.98 4.85
CA ASP A 89 -0.23 -18.96 5.63
C ASP A 89 -0.63 -20.18 4.78
N LYS A 90 -0.24 -21.37 5.21
CA LYS A 90 -0.50 -22.61 4.44
C LYS A 90 -1.97 -22.97 4.32
N LYS A 91 -2.84 -22.49 5.23
CA LYS A 91 -4.26 -22.81 5.22
C LYS A 91 -5.10 -21.84 4.40
N THR A 92 -4.75 -20.56 4.42
CA THR A 92 -5.59 -19.50 3.84
C THR A 92 -4.94 -18.78 2.68
N SER A 93 -3.66 -19.07 2.40
CA SER A 93 -2.84 -18.35 1.41
C SER A 93 -2.70 -16.84 1.69
N LEU A 94 -2.99 -16.40 2.90
CA LEU A 94 -2.83 -15.01 3.31
C LEU A 94 -1.35 -14.71 3.61
N PRO A 95 -0.76 -13.64 3.07
CA PRO A 95 0.55 -13.17 3.51
C PRO A 95 0.49 -12.66 4.95
N LEU A 96 1.26 -13.27 5.84
CA LEU A 96 1.30 -12.90 7.27
C LEU A 96 2.50 -12.04 7.63
N LYS A 97 3.55 -12.10 6.83
CA LYS A 97 4.73 -11.25 6.96
C LYS A 97 5.29 -10.97 5.57
N MET A 98 5.81 -9.77 5.40
CA MET A 98 6.57 -9.32 4.22
C MET A 98 7.85 -8.64 4.67
N VAL A 99 8.92 -8.89 3.94
CA VAL A 99 10.17 -8.15 4.05
C VAL A 99 10.62 -7.77 2.64
N VAL A 100 10.98 -6.51 2.44
CA VAL A 100 11.56 -5.99 1.22
C VAL A 100 13.04 -5.69 1.46
N MET A 101 13.90 -6.19 0.60
CA MET A 101 15.35 -5.99 0.69
C MET A 101 15.89 -5.36 -0.59
N ASN A 102 16.84 -4.44 -0.42
CA ASN A 102 17.63 -3.93 -1.54
C ASN A 102 18.71 -4.94 -1.98
N GLN A 103 19.47 -4.61 -3.01
CA GLN A 103 20.54 -5.44 -3.54
C GLN A 103 21.67 -5.69 -2.53
N ALA A 104 21.94 -4.71 -1.65
CA ALA A 104 22.90 -4.86 -0.55
C ALA A 104 22.36 -5.70 0.62
N LYS A 105 21.17 -6.32 0.47
CA LYS A 105 20.45 -7.11 1.49
C LYS A 105 20.07 -6.33 2.75
N ASN A 106 19.99 -5.01 2.65
CA ASN A 106 19.43 -4.20 3.72
C ASN A 106 17.90 -4.24 3.64
N ILE A 107 17.25 -4.34 4.81
CA ILE A 107 15.80 -4.28 4.91
C ILE A 107 15.35 -2.84 4.63
N ILE A 108 14.49 -2.67 3.63
CA ILE A 108 13.89 -1.38 3.25
C ILE A 108 12.51 -1.22 3.89
N GLU A 109 11.75 -2.33 3.93
CA GLU A 109 10.42 -2.35 4.48
C GLU A 109 10.14 -3.71 5.14
N GLN A 110 9.41 -3.70 6.24
CA GLN A 110 8.90 -4.90 6.87
C GLN A 110 7.49 -4.66 7.39
N ALA A 111 6.59 -5.59 7.11
CA ALA A 111 5.25 -5.65 7.68
C ALA A 111 4.96 -7.06 8.17
N SER A 112 4.32 -7.19 9.33
CA SER A 112 3.97 -8.49 9.91
C SER A 112 2.74 -8.37 10.78
N PHE A 113 1.87 -9.39 10.72
CA PHE A 113 0.85 -9.57 11.74
C PHE A 113 1.49 -10.12 13.01
N THR A 114 1.19 -9.51 14.13
CA THR A 114 1.53 -10.03 15.47
C THR A 114 0.47 -11.02 15.94
N GLN A 115 -0.79 -10.76 15.57
CA GLN A 115 -1.93 -11.60 15.85
C GLN A 115 -2.91 -11.55 14.68
N ILE A 116 -3.60 -12.64 14.40
CA ILE A 116 -4.64 -12.70 13.38
C ILE A 116 -5.79 -13.60 13.84
N ASN A 117 -7.00 -13.06 13.75
CA ASN A 117 -8.24 -13.79 14.01
C ASN A 117 -9.01 -13.94 12.71
N MET A 118 -9.34 -15.20 12.35
CA MET A 118 -10.16 -15.50 11.18
C MET A 118 -11.62 -15.51 11.60
N ILE A 119 -12.35 -14.54 11.12
CA ILE A 119 -13.77 -14.35 11.44
C ILE A 119 -14.59 -15.08 10.39
N LYS A 120 -15.48 -15.95 10.82
CA LYS A 120 -16.39 -16.71 9.94
C LYS A 120 -17.63 -15.90 9.58
N ASP A 121 -18.17 -15.14 10.54
CA ASP A 121 -19.38 -14.36 10.35
C ASP A 121 -19.05 -12.97 9.82
N LYS A 122 -19.67 -12.63 8.70
CA LYS A 122 -19.52 -11.31 8.06
C LYS A 122 -20.54 -10.34 8.65
N ASN A 123 -20.30 -9.84 9.85
CA ASN A 123 -21.08 -8.70 10.31
C ASN A 123 -20.51 -7.44 9.65
N LEU A 124 -21.26 -6.88 8.69
CA LEU A 124 -20.87 -5.69 7.95
C LEU A 124 -20.78 -4.45 8.85
N ASP A 125 -21.42 -4.46 10.02
CA ASP A 125 -21.37 -3.35 10.96
C ASP A 125 -19.96 -3.15 11.54
N TRP A 126 -19.13 -4.20 11.60
CA TRP A 126 -17.73 -4.08 12.02
C TRP A 126 -16.86 -3.24 11.06
N PHE A 127 -17.35 -3.02 9.85
CA PHE A 127 -16.66 -2.21 8.83
C PHE A 127 -17.27 -0.83 8.67
N LYS A 128 -18.21 -0.45 9.56
CA LYS A 128 -18.68 0.93 9.63
C LYS A 128 -17.68 1.75 10.45
N PRO A 129 -17.38 2.98 10.04
CA PRO A 129 -16.53 3.86 10.83
C PRO A 129 -17.22 4.18 12.16
N GLU A 130 -16.45 4.18 13.24
CA GLU A 130 -16.89 4.72 14.55
C GLU A 130 -16.87 6.26 14.50
N VAL A 131 -17.65 6.82 13.61
CA VAL A 131 -17.73 8.28 13.43
C VAL A 131 -18.82 8.79 14.34
N ASP A 132 -18.50 9.77 15.15
CA ASP A 132 -19.46 10.47 16.00
C ASP A 132 -20.46 11.24 15.10
N PRO A 133 -21.74 10.81 15.01
CA PRO A 133 -22.70 11.44 14.10
C PRO A 133 -23.09 12.87 14.54
N SER A 134 -22.71 13.29 15.75
CA SER A 134 -22.94 14.65 16.25
C SER A 134 -21.92 15.66 15.73
N LYS A 135 -20.83 15.19 15.14
CA LYS A 135 -19.76 16.05 14.60
C LYS A 135 -19.97 16.34 13.12
N ASN A 136 -19.93 17.61 12.78
CA ASN A 136 -19.91 18.04 11.38
C ASN A 136 -18.51 17.79 10.78
N TYR A 137 -18.37 16.73 9.99
CA TYR A 137 -17.13 16.46 9.27
C TYR A 137 -17.04 17.30 8.01
N ILE A 138 -15.90 17.93 7.80
CA ILE A 138 -15.58 18.60 6.54
C ILE A 138 -15.10 17.55 5.55
N PHE A 139 -15.90 17.25 4.54
CA PHE A 139 -15.50 16.33 3.47
C PHE A 139 -14.57 17.06 2.50
N ASN A 140 -13.29 16.80 2.61
CA ASN A 140 -12.32 17.25 1.63
C ASN A 140 -12.26 16.28 0.45
N ASP A 141 -13.17 16.47 -0.50
CA ASP A 141 -13.18 15.77 -1.80
C ASP A 141 -12.12 16.38 -2.75
N LYS A 142 -11.18 17.10 -2.21
CA LYS A 142 -10.04 17.58 -3.00
C LYS A 142 -9.20 16.35 -3.35
N ILE A 143 -9.57 15.74 -4.49
CA ILE A 143 -8.61 15.01 -5.30
C ILE A 143 -7.46 15.97 -5.52
N VAL A 144 -6.44 15.87 -4.67
CA VAL A 144 -5.19 16.60 -4.88
C VAL A 144 -4.64 16.04 -6.20
N GLY A 145 -4.94 16.74 -7.31
CA GLY A 145 -4.50 16.29 -8.63
C GLY A 145 -5.28 16.81 -9.85
N GLN A 146 -6.38 17.56 -9.67
CA GLN A 146 -7.00 18.27 -10.80
C GLN A 146 -6.65 19.77 -10.81
N GLY A 147 -5.41 20.09 -10.52
CA GLY A 147 -4.83 21.38 -10.91
C GLY A 147 -4.22 21.23 -12.29
N ILE A 148 -4.29 22.30 -13.09
CA ILE A 148 -3.73 22.45 -14.42
C ILE A 148 -2.47 21.60 -14.57
N VAL A 149 -2.56 20.49 -15.32
CA VAL A 149 -1.43 19.62 -15.64
C VAL A 149 -0.53 20.40 -16.59
N LYS A 150 0.29 21.29 -16.06
CA LYS A 150 1.42 21.81 -16.81
C LYS A 150 2.40 20.67 -16.95
N LYS A 151 2.63 20.23 -18.20
CA LYS A 151 3.70 19.24 -18.46
C LYS A 151 4.99 19.75 -17.83
N PRO A 152 5.76 18.90 -17.15
CA PRO A 152 7.03 19.32 -16.59
C PRO A 152 7.97 19.80 -17.71
N PHE A 153 8.88 20.69 -17.37
CA PHE A 153 9.95 21.17 -18.30
C PHE A 153 11.06 20.12 -18.49
N TRP A 154 10.99 18.99 -17.78
CA TRP A 154 11.94 17.88 -17.87
C TRP A 154 11.28 16.64 -18.49
N THR A 155 12.08 15.78 -19.06
CA THR A 155 11.66 14.49 -19.62
C THR A 155 12.57 13.37 -19.10
N ILE A 156 12.02 12.16 -19.00
CA ILE A 156 12.79 10.99 -18.65
C ILE A 156 13.46 10.47 -19.91
N LYS A 157 14.80 10.40 -19.89
CA LYS A 157 15.58 9.88 -21.03
C LYS A 157 15.58 8.36 -21.12
N LYS A 158 15.49 7.65 -19.98
CA LYS A 158 15.55 6.19 -19.92
C LYS A 158 14.72 5.66 -18.75
N ILE A 159 13.91 4.69 -19.04
CA ILE A 159 13.11 3.95 -18.05
C ILE A 159 13.66 2.52 -17.99
N PRO A 160 13.81 1.91 -16.80
CA PRO A 160 14.22 0.53 -16.69
C PRO A 160 13.26 -0.43 -17.40
N PRO A 161 13.73 -1.58 -17.92
CA PRO A 161 12.88 -2.53 -18.61
C PRO A 161 11.68 -2.98 -17.76
N GLY A 162 10.50 -3.01 -18.38
CA GLY A 162 9.25 -3.45 -17.76
C GLY A 162 8.58 -2.43 -16.84
N TYR A 163 9.18 -1.26 -16.59
CA TYR A 163 8.50 -0.15 -15.94
C TYR A 163 7.63 0.60 -16.96
N LYS A 164 6.42 0.98 -16.53
CA LYS A 164 5.48 1.76 -17.33
C LYS A 164 4.98 2.92 -16.50
N GLU A 165 4.80 4.07 -17.11
CA GLU A 165 4.18 5.19 -16.41
C GLU A 165 2.76 4.83 -15.97
N VAL A 166 2.50 5.00 -14.69
CA VAL A 166 1.22 4.71 -14.04
C VAL A 166 0.47 6.01 -13.77
N ASP A 167 1.19 7.05 -13.36
CA ASP A 167 0.57 8.31 -12.95
C ASP A 167 1.55 9.48 -13.04
N PHE A 168 1.00 10.67 -13.32
CA PHE A 168 1.68 11.93 -13.24
C PHE A 168 0.98 12.82 -12.20
N ILE A 169 1.68 13.17 -11.14
CA ILE A 169 1.11 13.90 -10.02
C ILE A 169 1.77 15.27 -9.91
N THR A 170 0.95 16.31 -9.86
CA THR A 170 1.41 17.66 -9.49
C THR A 170 0.89 17.98 -8.10
N LYS A 171 1.78 18.30 -7.17
CA LYS A 171 1.41 18.71 -5.80
C LYS A 171 2.10 20.01 -5.44
N ARG A 172 1.43 20.81 -4.62
CA ARG A 172 2.06 21.94 -3.94
C ARG A 172 2.77 21.43 -2.69
N ILE A 173 4.03 21.81 -2.51
CA ILE A 173 4.79 21.43 -1.30
C ILE A 173 4.26 22.28 -0.14
N PRO A 174 3.77 21.66 0.96
CA PRO A 174 3.33 22.41 2.14
C PRO A 174 4.43 23.32 2.68
N GLY A 175 4.10 24.57 3.00
CA GLY A 175 5.07 25.56 3.51
C GLY A 175 5.95 26.22 2.45
N LEU A 176 5.95 25.72 1.22
CA LEU A 176 6.66 26.33 0.09
C LEU A 176 5.67 26.60 -1.04
N ASN A 177 5.76 27.77 -1.66
CA ASN A 177 4.89 28.10 -2.81
C ASN A 177 5.42 27.50 -4.13
N ILE A 178 5.85 26.22 -4.06
CA ILE A 178 6.49 25.49 -5.16
C ILE A 178 5.60 24.34 -5.60
N LEU A 179 5.47 24.14 -6.92
CA LEU A 179 4.83 22.97 -7.50
C LEU A 179 5.88 21.85 -7.68
N SER A 180 5.58 20.69 -7.14
CA SER A 180 6.34 19.46 -7.37
C SER A 180 5.65 18.61 -8.41
N HIS A 181 6.41 18.09 -9.36
CA HIS A 181 5.95 17.12 -10.35
C HIS A 181 6.56 15.75 -10.05
N GLN A 182 5.71 14.74 -9.96
CA GLN A 182 6.10 13.37 -9.66
C GLN A 182 5.57 12.43 -10.75
N LEU A 183 6.45 11.66 -11.37
CA LEU A 183 6.10 10.52 -12.21
C LEU A 183 6.15 9.25 -11.39
N VAL A 184 5.15 8.39 -11.56
CA VAL A 184 5.04 7.09 -10.90
C VAL A 184 5.06 6.01 -11.96
N PHE A 185 5.87 4.98 -11.74
CA PHE A 185 6.06 3.82 -12.63
C PHE A 185 5.67 2.53 -11.96
#